data_1b76996820b6f339b3de3f99b634dcf0
#
_entry.id   1b76996820b6f339b3de3f99b634dcf0
#
_cell.length_a   1.000
_cell.length_b   1.000
_cell.length_c   1.000
_cell.angle_alpha   90.00
_cell.angle_beta   90.00
_cell.angle_gamma   90.00
#
_symmetry.space_group_name_H-M   'P 1'
#
loop_
_entity.id
_entity.type
_entity.pdbx_description
1 polymer ?
#
loop_
_entity_poly.entity_id
_entity_poly.type
_entity_poly.pdbx_seq_one_letter_code
_entity_poly.pdbx_strand_id
1 'polypeptide(L)'
;MKDSVIIVSGGMDSITLLHEKAEEIALAVTFDYGSNHNKREAECAARHCQQLGIEHIIIPLAFIGQYFKSSLLEGADAVPEGHYEAENMKSTVVPFRNGIMLSVACGLAESRKLSKVLIANHGGDHAIYPDCRAGFVHSMSEAMRHGTYIGVQIDAPYTGISKSDIAR
;
A
#
# COMPACT_ATOMS: atom_id res chain seq x y z
N MET A 1 -12.62 -3.86 -18.24
CA MET A 1 -12.51 -2.41 -18.12
C MET A 1 -11.50 -2.05 -17.03
N LYS A 2 -10.60 -1.15 -17.33
CA LYS A 2 -9.57 -0.73 -16.37
C LYS A 2 -10.12 0.41 -15.52
N ASP A 3 -10.49 0.08 -14.30
CA ASP A 3 -11.16 1.00 -13.38
C ASP A 3 -10.43 1.17 -12.04
N SER A 4 -9.21 0.66 -11.92
CA SER A 4 -8.54 0.56 -10.62
C SER A 4 -7.16 1.21 -10.60
N VAL A 5 -6.84 1.81 -9.45
CA VAL A 5 -5.48 2.18 -9.07
C VAL A 5 -5.02 1.13 -8.05
N ILE A 6 -3.81 0.62 -8.22
CA ILE A 6 -3.22 -0.29 -7.23
C ILE A 6 -2.05 0.38 -6.52
N ILE A 7 -1.95 0.18 -5.21
CA ILE A 7 -0.77 0.58 -4.44
C ILE A 7 0.20 -0.59 -4.45
N VAL A 8 1.39 -0.39 -5.00
CA VAL A 8 2.39 -1.44 -5.18
C VAL A 8 3.66 -1.07 -4.43
N SER A 9 4.03 -1.91 -3.47
CA SER A 9 5.27 -1.71 -2.71
C SER A 9 6.47 -2.45 -3.30
N GLY A 10 6.23 -3.38 -4.23
CA GLY A 10 7.29 -4.26 -4.74
C GLY A 10 7.48 -5.52 -3.89
N GLY A 11 6.80 -5.63 -2.75
CA GLY A 11 6.77 -6.84 -1.96
C GLY A 11 5.88 -7.91 -2.57
N MET A 12 6.03 -9.16 -2.11
CA MET A 12 5.36 -10.31 -2.69
C MET A 12 3.84 -10.15 -2.80
N ASP A 13 3.20 -9.65 -1.74
CA ASP A 13 1.74 -9.56 -1.71
C ASP A 13 1.20 -8.59 -2.75
N SER A 14 1.79 -7.40 -2.85
CA SER A 14 1.35 -6.39 -3.79
C SER A 14 1.65 -6.77 -5.24
N ILE A 15 2.78 -7.43 -5.48
CA ILE A 15 3.13 -7.92 -6.82
C ILE A 15 2.17 -9.04 -7.24
N THR A 16 1.83 -9.93 -6.33
CA THR A 16 0.85 -10.99 -6.61
C THR A 16 -0.50 -10.40 -7.00
N LEU A 17 -0.96 -9.41 -6.23
CA LEU A 17 -2.23 -8.73 -6.53
C LEU A 17 -2.16 -7.99 -7.87
N LEU A 18 -1.03 -7.36 -8.17
CA LEU A 18 -0.81 -6.67 -9.44
C LEU A 18 -1.03 -7.62 -10.63
N HIS A 19 -0.45 -8.82 -10.57
CA HIS A 19 -0.61 -9.81 -11.63
C HIS A 19 -2.02 -10.38 -11.68
N GLU A 20 -2.60 -10.67 -10.53
CA GLU A 20 -3.94 -11.24 -10.43
C GLU A 20 -5.01 -10.30 -11.00
N LYS A 21 -4.88 -9.01 -10.76
CA LYS A 21 -5.86 -8.01 -11.15
C LYS A 21 -5.43 -7.14 -12.33
N ALA A 22 -4.41 -7.56 -13.08
CA ALA A 22 -3.81 -6.76 -14.15
C ALA A 22 -4.82 -6.20 -15.14
N GLU A 23 -5.86 -6.95 -15.47
CA GLU A 23 -6.88 -6.52 -16.43
C GLU A 23 -7.74 -5.36 -15.93
N GLU A 24 -7.82 -5.16 -14.62
CA GLU A 24 -8.63 -4.09 -14.01
C GLU A 24 -7.79 -2.84 -13.71
N ILE A 25 -6.46 -2.93 -13.75
CA ILE A 25 -5.58 -1.87 -13.27
C ILE A 25 -5.22 -0.90 -14.39
N ALA A 26 -5.58 0.37 -14.20
CA ALA A 26 -5.21 1.45 -15.11
C ALA A 26 -3.91 2.14 -14.68
N LEU A 27 -3.61 2.14 -13.38
CA LEU A 27 -2.47 2.86 -12.83
C LEU A 27 -1.92 2.13 -11.61
N ALA A 28 -0.61 1.95 -11.56
CA ALA A 28 0.08 1.45 -10.37
C ALA A 28 0.88 2.58 -9.74
N VAL A 29 0.82 2.68 -8.41
CA VAL A 29 1.46 3.74 -7.64
C VAL A 29 2.36 3.13 -6.59
N THR A 30 3.61 3.57 -6.55
CA THR A 30 4.55 3.26 -5.46
C THR A 30 4.83 4.56 -4.71
N PHE A 31 4.79 4.50 -3.38
CA PHE A 31 5.09 5.66 -2.54
C PHE A 31 6.50 5.57 -2.00
N ASP A 32 7.25 6.65 -2.15
CA ASP A 32 8.59 6.79 -1.59
C ASP A 32 8.49 7.68 -0.34
N TYR A 33 8.53 7.05 0.84
CA TYR A 33 8.43 7.77 2.12
C TYR A 33 9.76 7.76 2.89
N GLY A 34 10.87 7.48 2.22
CA GLY A 34 12.19 7.50 2.82
C GLY A 34 12.62 6.21 3.51
N SER A 35 11.92 5.09 3.23
CA SER A 35 12.30 3.78 3.73
C SER A 35 13.60 3.32 3.09
N ASN A 36 14.43 2.61 3.86
CA ASN A 36 15.67 2.02 3.35
C ASN A 36 15.45 1.03 2.22
N HIS A 37 14.26 0.48 2.10
CA HIS A 37 13.91 -0.51 1.08
C HIS A 37 13.14 0.06 -0.11
N ASN A 38 12.72 1.31 -0.04
CA ASN A 38 11.83 1.90 -1.06
C ASN A 38 12.41 1.86 -2.47
N LYS A 39 13.71 2.13 -2.61
CA LYS A 39 14.34 2.16 -3.93
C LYS A 39 14.25 0.81 -4.63
N ARG A 40 14.58 -0.28 -3.92
CA ARG A 40 14.52 -1.63 -4.48
C ARG A 40 13.09 -2.05 -4.78
N GLU A 41 12.18 -1.71 -3.89
CA GLU A 41 10.77 -2.03 -4.06
C GLU A 41 10.18 -1.29 -5.27
N ALA A 42 10.54 -0.03 -5.44
CA ALA A 42 10.08 0.76 -6.59
C ALA A 42 10.62 0.19 -7.90
N GLU A 43 11.89 -0.23 -7.94
CA GLU A 43 12.47 -0.84 -9.13
C GLU A 43 11.78 -2.17 -9.48
N CYS A 44 11.50 -2.98 -8.48
CA CYS A 44 10.78 -4.24 -8.65
C CYS A 44 9.37 -4.00 -9.20
N ALA A 45 8.64 -3.07 -8.60
CA ALA A 45 7.30 -2.70 -9.06
C ALA A 45 7.31 -2.20 -10.49
N ALA A 46 8.27 -1.35 -10.84
CA ALA A 46 8.41 -0.81 -12.19
C ALA A 46 8.60 -1.91 -13.23
N ARG A 47 9.44 -2.91 -12.92
CA ARG A 47 9.69 -4.02 -13.85
C ARG A 47 8.42 -4.84 -14.10
N HIS A 48 7.69 -5.16 -13.05
CA HIS A 48 6.45 -5.93 -13.20
C HIS A 48 5.38 -5.16 -13.95
N CYS A 49 5.25 -3.86 -13.68
CA CYS A 49 4.30 -3.01 -14.40
C CYS A 49 4.66 -2.92 -15.89
N GLN A 50 5.96 -2.81 -16.21
CA GLN A 50 6.40 -2.79 -17.59
C GLN A 50 6.04 -4.09 -18.32
N GLN A 51 6.24 -5.22 -17.67
CA GLN A 51 5.88 -6.53 -18.24
C GLN A 51 4.38 -6.63 -18.53
N LEU A 52 3.56 -6.03 -17.70
CA LEU A 52 2.10 -6.10 -17.81
C LEU A 52 1.50 -4.96 -18.66
N GLY A 53 2.32 -4.02 -19.09
CA GLY A 53 1.85 -2.86 -19.85
C GLY A 53 1.01 -1.90 -19.00
N ILE A 54 1.29 -1.81 -17.70
CA ILE A 54 0.55 -0.95 -16.78
C ILE A 54 1.38 0.30 -16.48
N GLU A 55 0.76 1.47 -16.55
CA GLU A 55 1.40 2.72 -16.18
C GLU A 55 1.79 2.68 -14.71
N HIS A 56 3.04 3.06 -14.40
CA HIS A 56 3.57 3.07 -13.03
C HIS A 56 4.12 4.46 -12.71
N ILE A 57 3.71 4.99 -11.56
CA ILE A 57 4.25 6.26 -11.06
C ILE A 57 4.79 6.07 -9.64
N ILE A 58 5.78 6.88 -9.29
CA ILE A 58 6.35 6.93 -7.95
C ILE A 58 6.02 8.29 -7.36
N ILE A 59 5.34 8.31 -6.20
CA ILE A 59 4.96 9.54 -5.53
C ILE A 59 5.80 9.69 -4.26
N PRO A 60 6.62 10.76 -4.17
CA PRO A 60 7.40 11.00 -2.96
C PRO A 60 6.52 11.52 -1.84
N LEU A 61 6.72 10.95 -0.64
CA LEU A 61 6.09 11.42 0.59
C LEU A 61 7.20 11.84 1.55
N ALA A 62 7.98 12.85 1.13
CA ALA A 62 9.19 13.27 1.84
C ALA A 62 8.90 13.73 3.28
N PHE A 63 7.71 14.26 3.53
CA PHE A 63 7.34 14.72 4.86
C PHE A 63 7.36 13.60 5.90
N ILE A 64 7.16 12.35 5.50
CA ILE A 64 7.23 11.22 6.41
C ILE A 64 8.65 11.09 6.97
N GLY A 65 9.65 11.19 6.11
CA GLY A 65 11.04 11.14 6.55
C GLY A 65 11.46 12.34 7.38
N GLN A 66 10.85 13.51 7.16
CA GLN A 66 11.18 14.74 7.86
C GLN A 66 10.52 14.85 9.24
N TYR A 67 9.28 14.39 9.38
CA TYR A 67 8.47 14.69 10.56
C TYR A 67 8.02 13.47 11.35
N PHE A 68 8.03 12.29 10.76
CA PHE A 68 7.56 11.08 11.43
C PHE A 68 8.74 10.31 12.04
N LYS A 69 8.54 9.70 13.20
CA LYS A 69 9.55 8.88 13.86
C LYS A 69 9.27 7.41 13.58
N SER A 70 10.25 6.73 12.98
CA SER A 70 10.16 5.30 12.71
C SER A 70 11.56 4.78 12.35
N SER A 71 11.87 3.56 12.78
CA SER A 71 13.14 2.91 12.44
C SER A 71 13.22 2.45 10.98
N LEU A 72 12.10 2.49 10.26
CA LEU A 72 12.09 2.15 8.83
C LEU A 72 12.54 3.30 7.93
N LEU A 73 12.62 4.52 8.46
CA LEU A 73 12.95 5.70 7.66
C LEU A 73 14.46 5.83 7.50
N GLU A 74 14.88 6.33 6.34
CA GLU A 74 16.26 6.61 6.04
C GLU A 74 16.82 7.65 7.01
N GLY A 75 17.98 7.36 7.63
CA GLY A 75 18.57 8.23 8.64
C GLY A 75 18.00 8.07 10.02
N ALA A 76 17.01 7.22 10.22
CA ALA A 76 16.49 6.88 11.55
C ALA A 76 17.34 5.78 12.19
N ASP A 77 17.01 5.44 13.45
CA ASP A 77 17.67 4.34 14.14
C ASP A 77 17.54 3.04 13.34
N ALA A 78 18.54 2.16 13.49
CA ALA A 78 18.51 0.87 12.80
C ALA A 78 17.27 0.07 13.23
N VAL A 79 16.73 -0.71 12.28
CA VAL A 79 15.64 -1.62 12.58
C VAL A 79 16.10 -2.60 13.67
N PRO A 80 15.33 -2.76 14.76
CA PRO A 80 15.73 -3.67 15.85
C PRO A 80 15.97 -5.08 15.36
N GLU A 81 17.07 -5.67 15.79
CA GLU A 81 17.37 -7.07 15.50
C GLU A 81 16.70 -7.97 16.54
N GLY A 82 16.41 -9.20 16.14
CA GLY A 82 15.95 -10.26 17.02
C GLY A 82 14.46 -10.48 17.00
N HIS A 83 13.90 -10.72 18.16
CA HIS A 83 12.53 -11.23 18.27
C HIS A 83 11.48 -10.23 17.84
N TYR A 84 10.45 -10.74 17.18
CA TYR A 84 9.28 -9.97 16.80
C TYR A 84 8.34 -9.80 18.00
N GLU A 85 8.87 -9.20 19.06
CA GLU A 85 8.04 -8.80 20.17
C GLU A 85 7.23 -7.57 19.78
N ALA A 86 6.06 -7.40 20.39
CA ALA A 86 5.15 -6.33 20.02
C ALA A 86 5.78 -4.95 20.04
N GLU A 87 6.65 -4.69 21.03
CA GLU A 87 7.35 -3.40 21.16
C GLU A 87 8.36 -3.16 20.05
N ASN A 88 9.14 -4.20 19.67
CA ASN A 88 10.09 -4.10 18.57
C ASN A 88 9.38 -3.83 17.25
N MET A 89 8.27 -4.52 17.02
CA MET A 89 7.49 -4.31 15.80
C MET A 89 6.87 -2.93 15.75
N LYS A 90 6.42 -2.39 16.88
CA LYS A 90 5.87 -1.02 16.94
C LYS A 90 6.89 0.02 16.51
N SER A 91 8.18 -0.17 16.83
CA SER A 91 9.21 0.78 16.44
C SER A 91 9.46 0.82 14.93
N THR A 92 9.02 -0.21 14.19
CA THR A 92 9.15 -0.25 12.73
C THR A 92 7.91 0.27 11.99
N VAL A 93 6.84 0.60 12.71
CA VAL A 93 5.60 1.09 12.10
C VAL A 93 5.73 2.56 11.71
N VAL A 94 5.47 2.87 10.44
CA VAL A 94 5.29 4.24 9.98
C VAL A 94 3.85 4.64 10.34
N PRO A 95 3.67 5.66 11.19
CA PRO A 95 2.35 6.00 11.71
C PRO A 95 1.34 6.27 10.59
N PHE A 96 0.22 5.56 10.62
CA PHE A 96 -0.91 5.74 9.70
C PHE A 96 -0.53 5.69 8.22
N ARG A 97 0.48 4.89 7.89
CA ARG A 97 1.01 4.82 6.52
C ARG A 97 -0.05 4.45 5.50
N ASN A 98 -0.82 3.40 5.76
CA ASN A 98 -1.87 2.98 4.83
C ASN A 98 -2.95 4.05 4.65
N GLY A 99 -3.31 4.74 5.72
CA GLY A 99 -4.30 5.81 5.63
C GLY A 99 -3.81 6.95 4.74
N ILE A 100 -2.54 7.33 4.89
CA ILE A 100 -1.93 8.38 4.07
C ILE A 100 -1.88 7.96 2.60
N MET A 101 -1.38 6.75 2.34
CA MET A 101 -1.27 6.24 0.97
C MET A 101 -2.64 6.07 0.32
N LEU A 102 -3.63 5.59 1.06
CA LEU A 102 -4.99 5.44 0.55
C LEU A 102 -5.63 6.79 0.24
N SER A 103 -5.35 7.81 1.04
CA SER A 103 -5.87 9.16 0.78
C SER A 103 -5.34 9.71 -0.54
N VAL A 104 -4.04 9.56 -0.79
CA VAL A 104 -3.42 10.01 -2.04
C VAL A 104 -3.94 9.18 -3.23
N ALA A 105 -4.01 7.87 -3.07
CA ALA A 105 -4.51 6.99 -4.13
C ALA A 105 -5.98 7.28 -4.47
N CYS A 106 -6.77 7.61 -3.47
CA CYS A 106 -8.17 8.01 -3.67
C CYS A 106 -8.27 9.27 -4.53
N GLY A 107 -7.47 10.28 -4.23
CA GLY A 107 -7.43 11.50 -5.03
C GLY A 107 -6.98 11.24 -6.47
N LEU A 108 -5.98 10.37 -6.64
CA LEU A 108 -5.54 9.96 -7.98
C LEU A 108 -6.65 9.24 -8.75
N ALA A 109 -7.34 8.32 -8.07
CA ALA A 109 -8.44 7.59 -8.69
C ALA A 109 -9.53 8.55 -9.17
N GLU A 110 -9.94 9.47 -8.30
CA GLU A 110 -10.97 10.45 -8.67
C GLU A 110 -10.52 11.33 -9.83
N SER A 111 -9.28 11.81 -9.81
CA SER A 111 -8.76 12.69 -10.86
C SER A 111 -8.71 11.99 -12.22
N ARG A 112 -8.56 10.68 -12.24
CA ARG A 112 -8.52 9.87 -13.47
C ARG A 112 -9.85 9.15 -13.74
N LYS A 113 -10.87 9.40 -12.95
CA LYS A 113 -12.19 8.77 -13.07
C LYS A 113 -12.14 7.25 -12.93
N LEU A 114 -11.32 6.78 -12.00
CA LEU A 114 -11.20 5.37 -11.65
C LEU A 114 -11.95 5.12 -10.34
N SER A 115 -12.69 4.04 -10.26
CA SER A 115 -13.65 3.81 -9.17
C SER A 115 -13.10 2.99 -8.01
N LYS A 116 -11.93 2.37 -8.15
CA LYS A 116 -11.38 1.49 -7.12
C LYS A 116 -9.92 1.77 -6.82
N VAL A 117 -9.55 1.54 -5.55
CA VAL A 117 -8.16 1.47 -5.10
C VAL A 117 -7.92 0.06 -4.58
N LEU A 118 -6.96 -0.64 -5.17
CA LEU A 118 -6.58 -1.99 -4.77
C LEU A 118 -5.41 -1.94 -3.80
N ILE A 119 -5.51 -2.67 -2.70
CA ILE A 119 -4.42 -2.85 -1.74
C ILE A 119 -4.29 -4.32 -1.37
N ALA A 120 -3.07 -4.74 -1.04
CA ALA A 120 -2.75 -6.13 -0.74
C ALA A 120 -2.54 -6.38 0.76
N ASN A 121 -3.49 -5.95 1.58
CA ASN A 121 -3.47 -6.25 3.01
C ASN A 121 -3.85 -7.72 3.21
N HIS A 122 -3.14 -8.42 4.09
CA HIS A 122 -3.52 -9.80 4.44
C HIS A 122 -3.81 -9.92 5.94
N GLY A 123 -4.46 -11.04 6.33
CA GLY A 123 -4.92 -11.23 7.70
C GLY A 123 -3.83 -11.15 8.77
N GLY A 124 -2.59 -11.54 8.44
CA GLY A 124 -1.47 -11.50 9.37
C GLY A 124 -1.02 -10.10 9.78
N ASP A 125 -1.38 -9.08 9.02
CA ASP A 125 -0.99 -7.70 9.34
C ASP A 125 -1.82 -7.08 10.46
N HIS A 126 -2.97 -7.65 10.78
CA HIS A 126 -3.95 -7.07 11.71
C HIS A 126 -3.40 -6.84 13.12
N ALA A 127 -2.54 -7.74 13.60
CA ALA A 127 -2.05 -7.69 14.98
C ALA A 127 -1.03 -6.57 15.18
N ILE A 128 -0.32 -6.17 14.13
CA ILE A 128 0.82 -5.25 14.22
C ILE A 128 0.45 -3.86 13.71
N TYR A 129 -0.32 -3.81 12.63
CA TYR A 129 -0.61 -2.56 11.93
C TYR A 129 -2.10 -2.24 12.02
N PRO A 130 -2.50 -1.30 12.90
CA PRO A 130 -3.93 -0.93 13.03
C PRO A 130 -4.56 -0.52 11.70
N ASP A 131 -3.82 0.17 10.85
CA ASP A 131 -4.30 0.62 9.54
C ASP A 131 -4.31 -0.47 8.46
N CYS A 132 -4.11 -1.73 8.87
CA CYS A 132 -4.32 -2.89 8.01
C CYS A 132 -5.56 -3.71 8.44
N ARG A 133 -6.22 -3.34 9.54
CA ARG A 133 -7.37 -4.07 10.06
C ARG A 133 -8.60 -3.89 9.17
N ALA A 134 -9.42 -4.93 9.14
CA ALA A 134 -10.65 -4.91 8.32
C ALA A 134 -11.56 -3.72 8.67
N GLY A 135 -11.70 -3.41 9.95
CA GLY A 135 -12.50 -2.26 10.40
C GLY A 135 -11.96 -0.94 9.87
N PHE A 136 -10.65 -0.76 9.88
CA PHE A 136 -10.04 0.44 9.29
C PHE A 136 -10.30 0.51 7.79
N VAL A 137 -10.03 -0.59 7.07
CA VAL A 137 -10.22 -0.63 5.62
C VAL A 137 -11.67 -0.32 5.25
N HIS A 138 -12.62 -0.91 5.96
CA HIS A 138 -14.05 -0.64 5.73
C HIS A 138 -14.39 0.82 5.97
N SER A 139 -13.95 1.40 7.09
CA SER A 139 -14.24 2.80 7.42
C SER A 139 -13.59 3.76 6.44
N MET A 140 -12.34 3.47 6.02
CA MET A 140 -11.65 4.28 5.04
C MET A 140 -12.34 4.23 3.69
N SER A 141 -12.78 3.05 3.26
CA SER A 141 -13.51 2.88 2.00
C SER A 141 -14.82 3.66 2.02
N GLU A 142 -15.54 3.63 3.14
CA GLU A 142 -16.78 4.42 3.28
C GLU A 142 -16.49 5.91 3.23
N ALA A 143 -15.44 6.37 3.90
CA ALA A 143 -15.05 7.78 3.85
C ALA A 143 -14.71 8.21 2.42
N MET A 144 -13.97 7.39 1.69
CA MET A 144 -13.61 7.65 0.30
C MET A 144 -14.85 7.70 -0.60
N ARG A 145 -15.77 6.74 -0.41
CA ARG A 145 -17.00 6.67 -1.19
C ARG A 145 -17.86 7.93 -1.00
N HIS A 146 -17.98 8.39 0.23
CA HIS A 146 -18.74 9.60 0.55
C HIS A 146 -18.01 10.88 0.15
N GLY A 147 -16.68 10.87 0.19
CA GLY A 147 -15.86 12.05 -0.06
C GLY A 147 -15.47 12.29 -1.51
N THR A 148 -15.88 11.42 -2.43
CA THR A 148 -15.61 11.58 -3.86
C THR A 148 -16.88 11.64 -4.66
N TYR A 149 -16.84 12.33 -5.80
CA TYR A 149 -18.01 12.43 -6.69
C TYR A 149 -18.37 11.09 -7.31
N ILE A 150 -17.39 10.28 -7.64
CA ILE A 150 -17.63 9.00 -8.34
C ILE A 150 -17.77 7.82 -7.39
N GLY A 151 -17.60 8.03 -6.08
CA GLY A 151 -17.75 6.98 -5.09
C GLY A 151 -16.59 5.98 -5.08
N VAL A 152 -15.35 6.47 -5.03
CA VAL A 152 -14.16 5.61 -4.99
C VAL A 152 -14.19 4.70 -3.77
N GLN A 153 -13.93 3.43 -3.96
CA GLN A 153 -13.91 2.43 -2.89
C GLN A 153 -12.62 1.64 -2.90
N ILE A 154 -12.31 1.04 -1.75
CA ILE A 154 -11.15 0.15 -1.59
C ILE A 154 -11.57 -1.27 -1.92
N ASP A 155 -10.72 -1.99 -2.66
CA ASP A 155 -10.81 -3.43 -2.83
C ASP A 155 -9.55 -4.04 -2.23
N ALA A 156 -9.72 -4.79 -1.14
CA ALA A 156 -8.63 -5.43 -0.42
C ALA A 156 -8.90 -6.94 -0.36
N PRO A 157 -8.70 -7.67 -1.46
CA PRO A 157 -9.14 -9.06 -1.56
C PRO A 157 -8.39 -10.03 -0.65
N TYR A 158 -7.23 -9.62 -0.13
CA TYR A 158 -6.42 -10.50 0.72
C TYR A 158 -6.62 -10.28 2.22
N THR A 159 -7.51 -9.40 2.62
CA THR A 159 -7.70 -9.04 4.03
C THR A 159 -8.02 -10.25 4.93
N GLY A 160 -8.75 -11.23 4.43
CA GLY A 160 -9.09 -12.44 5.17
C GLY A 160 -8.19 -13.63 4.86
N ILE A 161 -7.09 -13.45 4.13
CA ILE A 161 -6.26 -14.54 3.62
C ILE A 161 -4.87 -14.48 4.26
N SER A 162 -4.28 -15.64 4.57
CA SER A 162 -2.91 -15.69 5.07
C SER A 162 -1.89 -15.47 3.95
N LYS A 163 -0.67 -15.09 4.32
CA LYS A 163 0.40 -14.87 3.36
C LYS A 163 0.74 -16.14 2.56
N SER A 164 0.67 -17.30 3.19
CA SER A 164 0.93 -18.57 2.51
C SER A 164 -0.12 -18.86 1.44
N ASP A 165 -1.36 -18.46 1.67
CA ASP A 165 -2.43 -18.65 0.69
C ASP A 165 -2.27 -17.69 -0.50
N ILE A 166 -1.78 -16.49 -0.26
CA ILE A 166 -1.49 -15.53 -1.33
C ILE A 166 -0.42 -16.08 -2.27
N ALA A 167 0.60 -16.73 -1.73
CA ALA A 167 1.73 -17.24 -2.50
C ALA A 167 1.41 -18.45 -3.39
N ARG A 168 0.24 -19.05 -3.23
CA ARG A 168 -0.16 -20.22 -4.06
C ARG A 168 -0.63 -19.83 -5.45
#